data_5a75de0e9d2eff952cc7c76c725d3bb4
#
_entry.id   5a75de0e9d2eff952cc7c76c725d3bb4
#
_cell.length_a   1.000
_cell.length_b   1.000
_cell.length_c   1.000
_cell.angle_alpha   90.00
_cell.angle_beta   90.00
_cell.angle_gamma   90.00
#
_symmetry.space_group_name_H-M   'P 1'
#
loop_
_entity.id
_entity.type
_entity.pdbx_description
1 polymer ?
#
loop_
_entity_poly.entity_id
_entity_poly.type
_entity_poly.pdbx_seq_one_letter_code
_entity_poly.pdbx_strand_id
1 'polypeptide(L)'
;MGASVENVATDSWWVPSLPWHSSFTGQSCQQLADAFTAAGLGQPNANISNYTLFEIAHAALTAVNNPHDKAEVAAALHKVIIPDAVAGPVDFTSSKNPAPGVVITPPVGIQWQKGTKYPLEAKVVDNTLLPHATITGDLQPTFT
;
A
#
# COMPACT_ATOMS: atom_id res chain seq x y z
N MET A 1 -14.58 12.17 10.01
CA MET A 1 -14.23 13.45 9.36
C MET A 1 -15.52 14.05 8.82
N GLY A 2 -15.76 15.34 9.02
CA GLY A 2 -16.96 16.02 8.55
C GLY A 2 -16.86 16.48 7.09
N ALA A 3 -17.91 17.14 6.58
CA ALA A 3 -17.97 17.69 5.22
C ALA A 3 -16.82 18.64 4.85
N SER A 4 -16.09 19.17 5.82
CA SER A 4 -14.94 20.07 5.64
C SER A 4 -13.73 19.45 4.93
N VAL A 5 -13.71 18.13 4.72
CA VAL A 5 -12.62 17.45 3.98
C VAL A 5 -13.07 16.92 2.62
N GLU A 6 -14.30 17.25 2.19
CA GLU A 6 -14.74 16.94 0.83
C GLU A 6 -13.88 17.68 -0.19
N ASN A 7 -13.43 16.96 -1.23
CA ASN A 7 -12.53 17.42 -2.27
C ASN A 7 -11.11 17.83 -1.80
N VAL A 8 -10.71 17.50 -0.56
CA VAL A 8 -9.30 17.60 -0.17
C VAL A 8 -8.50 16.52 -0.87
N ALA A 9 -7.42 16.91 -1.54
CA ALA A 9 -6.50 16.01 -2.23
C ALA A 9 -5.23 15.79 -1.40
N THR A 10 -4.68 14.59 -1.50
CA THR A 10 -3.40 14.19 -0.90
C THR A 10 -2.81 13.02 -1.69
N ASP A 11 -1.64 12.57 -1.30
CA ASP A 11 -1.07 11.32 -1.75
C ASP A 11 -1.52 10.13 -0.88
N SER A 12 -1.44 8.94 -1.44
CA SER A 12 -1.65 7.69 -0.70
C SER A 12 -0.78 6.56 -1.27
N TRP A 13 -0.16 5.81 -0.36
CA TRP A 13 0.58 4.58 -0.74
C TRP A 13 -0.33 3.36 -0.84
N TRP A 14 -1.58 3.49 -0.45
CA TRP A 14 -2.52 2.38 -0.54
C TRP A 14 -3.96 2.86 -0.65
N VAL A 15 -4.68 2.26 -1.58
CA VAL A 15 -6.15 2.32 -1.74
C VAL A 15 -6.65 0.95 -2.20
N PRO A 16 -7.93 0.61 -1.99
CA PRO A 16 -8.48 -0.69 -2.39
C PRO A 16 -8.36 -1.03 -3.87
N SER A 17 -8.31 0.00 -4.73
CA SER A 17 -8.24 -0.16 -6.20
C SER A 17 -6.82 -0.37 -6.74
N LEU A 18 -5.79 -0.44 -5.90
CA LEU A 18 -4.44 -0.78 -6.37
C LEU A 18 -4.39 -2.22 -6.91
N PRO A 19 -3.57 -2.48 -7.94
CA PRO A 19 -3.54 -3.77 -8.63
C PRO A 19 -2.73 -4.85 -7.88
N TRP A 20 -2.33 -4.61 -6.64
CA TRP A 20 -1.45 -5.47 -5.86
C TRP A 20 -2.18 -6.55 -5.08
N HIS A 21 -1.43 -7.58 -4.68
CA HIS A 21 -1.94 -8.71 -3.92
C HIS A 21 -1.04 -9.02 -2.72
N SER A 22 -1.61 -9.65 -1.71
CA SER A 22 -0.84 -10.21 -0.61
C SER A 22 0.03 -11.37 -1.09
N SER A 23 1.33 -11.31 -0.83
CA SER A 23 2.25 -12.42 -1.08
C SER A 23 1.99 -13.65 -0.20
N PHE A 24 1.21 -13.49 0.90
CA PHE A 24 0.85 -14.59 1.78
C PHE A 24 -0.38 -15.36 1.30
N THR A 25 -1.43 -14.61 0.91
CA THR A 25 -2.76 -15.16 0.71
C THR A 25 -3.25 -15.03 -0.73
N GLY A 26 -2.58 -14.24 -1.57
CA GLY A 26 -3.02 -13.88 -2.91
C GLY A 26 -4.23 -12.95 -2.94
N GLN A 27 -4.70 -12.45 -1.76
CA GLN A 27 -5.81 -11.51 -1.71
C GLN A 27 -5.44 -10.19 -2.36
N SER A 28 -6.32 -9.66 -3.20
CA SER A 28 -6.18 -8.31 -3.76
C SER A 28 -6.34 -7.23 -2.68
N CYS A 29 -5.90 -6.00 -2.99
CA CYS A 29 -6.12 -4.86 -2.11
C CYS A 29 -7.61 -4.65 -1.78
N GLN A 30 -8.51 -4.89 -2.75
CA GLN A 30 -9.96 -4.83 -2.51
C GLN A 30 -10.43 -5.91 -1.53
N GLN A 31 -9.97 -7.15 -1.68
CA GLN A 31 -10.34 -8.25 -0.76
C GLN A 31 -9.82 -8.00 0.66
N LEU A 32 -8.63 -7.40 0.80
CA LEU A 32 -8.10 -6.99 2.10
C LEU A 32 -8.93 -5.85 2.72
N ALA A 33 -9.38 -4.88 1.90
CA ALA A 33 -10.29 -3.82 2.35
C ALA A 33 -11.63 -4.40 2.86
N ASP A 34 -12.18 -5.38 2.15
CA ASP A 34 -13.43 -6.03 2.53
C ASP A 34 -13.27 -6.84 3.82
N ALA A 35 -12.17 -7.57 3.96
CA ALA A 35 -11.83 -8.29 5.19
C ALA A 35 -11.63 -7.34 6.39
N PHE A 36 -10.97 -6.19 6.19
CA PHE A 36 -10.82 -5.16 7.21
C PHE A 36 -12.17 -4.63 7.70
N THR A 37 -13.07 -4.36 6.77
CA THR A 37 -14.43 -3.90 7.08
C THR A 37 -15.24 -5.00 7.80
N ALA A 38 -15.16 -6.25 7.32
CA ALA A 38 -15.86 -7.39 7.92
C ALA A 38 -15.38 -7.68 9.34
N ALA A 39 -14.12 -7.38 9.65
CA ALA A 39 -13.57 -7.48 11.00
C ALA A 39 -14.02 -6.33 11.94
N GLY A 40 -14.88 -5.41 11.47
CA GLY A 40 -15.38 -4.29 12.29
C GLY A 40 -14.38 -3.17 12.52
N LEU A 41 -13.30 -3.10 11.72
CA LEU A 41 -12.22 -2.11 11.86
C LEU A 41 -12.55 -0.75 11.19
N GLY A 42 -13.76 -0.61 10.65
CA GLY A 42 -14.25 0.63 10.05
C GLY A 42 -13.90 0.76 8.56
N GLN A 43 -13.72 2.00 8.11
CA GLN A 43 -13.37 2.29 6.72
C GLN A 43 -11.92 1.92 6.44
N PRO A 44 -11.64 1.14 5.38
CA PRO A 44 -10.28 0.85 4.93
C PRO A 44 -9.49 2.13 4.65
N ASN A 45 -8.22 2.12 5.02
CA ASN A 45 -7.35 3.29 4.89
C ASN A 45 -5.91 2.88 4.59
N ALA A 46 -5.03 3.87 4.36
CA ALA A 46 -3.65 3.64 3.97
C ALA A 46 -2.82 2.79 4.96
N ASN A 47 -3.25 2.65 6.23
CA ASN A 47 -2.53 1.81 7.20
C ASN A 47 -2.53 0.32 6.81
N ILE A 48 -3.41 -0.13 5.91
CA ILE A 48 -3.38 -1.51 5.39
C ILE A 48 -2.07 -1.78 4.65
N SER A 49 -1.40 -0.76 4.10
CA SER A 49 -0.07 -0.89 3.50
C SER A 49 0.98 -1.47 4.46
N ASN A 50 0.81 -1.28 5.77
CA ASN A 50 1.70 -1.84 6.79
C ASN A 50 1.72 -3.37 6.79
N TYR A 51 0.74 -4.02 6.16
CA TYR A 51 0.77 -5.46 5.92
C TYR A 51 2.05 -5.89 5.19
N THR A 52 2.55 -5.08 4.27
CA THR A 52 3.82 -5.33 3.56
C THR A 52 5.03 -5.44 4.48
N LEU A 53 5.03 -4.79 5.65
CA LEU A 53 6.10 -4.95 6.64
C LEU A 53 6.18 -6.39 7.16
N PHE A 54 5.02 -7.05 7.34
CA PHE A 54 4.96 -8.45 7.74
C PHE A 54 5.39 -9.37 6.60
N GLU A 55 5.06 -9.03 5.35
CA GLU A 55 5.50 -9.79 4.16
C GLU A 55 7.03 -9.75 4.06
N ILE A 56 7.66 -8.58 4.24
CA ILE A 56 9.11 -8.41 4.26
C ILE A 56 9.75 -9.19 5.43
N ALA A 57 9.21 -9.04 6.63
CA ALA A 57 9.72 -9.73 7.81
C ALA A 57 9.65 -11.25 7.64
N HIS A 58 8.54 -11.78 7.13
CA HIS A 58 8.38 -13.20 6.86
C HIS A 58 9.39 -13.70 5.83
N ALA A 59 9.53 -12.98 4.71
CA ALA A 59 10.49 -13.35 3.66
C ALA A 59 11.92 -13.41 4.20
N ALA A 60 12.33 -12.48 5.04
CA ALA A 60 13.65 -12.48 5.65
C ALA A 60 13.83 -13.61 6.68
N LEU A 61 12.85 -13.79 7.58
CA LEU A 61 12.93 -14.79 8.65
C LEU A 61 12.89 -16.24 8.13
N THR A 62 12.18 -16.48 7.03
CA THR A 62 12.13 -17.82 6.41
C THR A 62 13.35 -18.13 5.53
N ALA A 63 14.14 -17.10 5.17
CA ALA A 63 15.35 -17.26 4.37
C ALA A 63 16.62 -17.57 5.19
N VAL A 64 16.52 -17.56 6.53
CA VAL A 64 17.66 -17.78 7.42
C VAL A 64 17.59 -19.13 8.13
N ASN A 65 18.76 -19.66 8.54
CA ASN A 65 18.82 -20.88 9.34
C ASN A 65 18.48 -20.62 10.82
N ASN A 66 18.91 -19.47 11.34
CA ASN A 66 18.65 -19.07 12.72
C ASN A 66 17.95 -17.69 12.79
N PRO A 67 16.63 -17.66 12.96
CA PRO A 67 15.88 -16.39 13.05
C PRO A 67 16.19 -15.56 14.31
N HIS A 68 16.95 -16.11 15.27
CA HIS A 68 17.43 -15.36 16.43
C HIS A 68 18.80 -14.71 16.19
N ASP A 69 19.50 -15.03 15.11
CA ASP A 69 20.72 -14.35 14.70
C ASP A 69 20.40 -13.05 13.95
N LYS A 70 20.57 -11.92 14.65
CA LYS A 70 20.25 -10.59 14.10
C LYS A 70 21.10 -10.25 12.86
N ALA A 71 22.34 -10.71 12.80
CA ALA A 71 23.23 -10.43 11.67
C ALA A 71 22.78 -11.21 10.44
N GLU A 72 22.40 -12.49 10.62
CA GLU A 72 21.86 -13.33 9.55
C GLU A 72 20.55 -12.76 9.01
N VAL A 73 19.61 -12.36 9.91
CA VAL A 73 18.33 -11.75 9.53
C VAL A 73 18.55 -10.41 8.80
N ALA A 74 19.45 -9.55 9.29
CA ALA A 74 19.75 -8.28 8.63
C ALA A 74 20.34 -8.51 7.23
N ALA A 75 21.22 -9.47 7.05
CA ALA A 75 21.76 -9.82 5.75
C ALA A 75 20.70 -10.39 4.80
N ALA A 76 19.72 -11.14 5.32
CA ALA A 76 18.60 -11.65 4.56
C ALA A 76 17.65 -10.52 4.13
N LEU A 77 17.35 -9.56 5.01
CA LEU A 77 16.52 -8.39 4.69
C LEU A 77 17.02 -7.61 3.46
N HIS A 78 18.34 -7.42 3.35
CA HIS A 78 18.94 -6.77 2.19
C HIS A 78 18.81 -7.55 0.87
N LYS A 79 18.35 -8.78 0.91
CA LYS A 79 18.15 -9.65 -0.26
C LYS A 79 16.68 -9.91 -0.59
N VAL A 80 15.74 -9.36 0.20
CA VAL A 80 14.32 -9.59 0.00
C VAL A 80 13.88 -9.01 -1.33
N ILE A 81 13.21 -9.85 -2.12
CA ILE A 81 12.50 -9.49 -3.34
C ILE A 81 11.09 -10.08 -3.24
N ILE A 82 10.06 -9.23 -3.29
CA ILE A 82 8.64 -9.60 -3.33
C ILE A 82 8.05 -8.89 -4.54
N PRO A 83 7.80 -9.60 -5.65
CA PRO A 83 7.33 -8.97 -6.89
C PRO A 83 5.94 -8.36 -6.76
N ASP A 84 5.11 -8.91 -5.88
CA ASP A 84 3.73 -8.46 -5.64
C ASP A 84 3.45 -8.54 -4.13
N ALA A 85 3.47 -7.39 -3.47
CA ALA A 85 3.13 -7.22 -2.06
C ALA A 85 2.02 -6.16 -1.94
N VAL A 86 1.35 -6.10 -0.79
CA VAL A 86 0.15 -5.26 -0.59
C VAL A 86 0.39 -3.78 -0.90
N ALA A 87 1.59 -3.25 -0.64
CA ALA A 87 1.95 -1.87 -0.98
C ALA A 87 2.73 -1.74 -2.31
N GLY A 88 2.78 -2.80 -3.11
CA GLY A 88 3.52 -2.86 -4.35
C GLY A 88 4.80 -3.70 -4.27
N PRO A 89 5.53 -3.82 -5.38
CA PRO A 89 6.74 -4.64 -5.43
C PRO A 89 7.82 -4.11 -4.48
N VAL A 90 8.49 -5.05 -3.82
CA VAL A 90 9.64 -4.79 -2.95
C VAL A 90 10.86 -5.45 -3.55
N ASP A 91 11.94 -4.70 -3.76
CA ASP A 91 13.23 -5.21 -4.21
C ASP A 91 14.37 -4.43 -3.54
N PHE A 92 14.88 -4.97 -2.42
CA PHE A 92 16.00 -4.34 -1.71
C PHE A 92 17.35 -4.50 -2.44
N THR A 93 17.41 -5.30 -3.51
CA THR A 93 18.65 -5.54 -4.28
C THR A 93 18.81 -4.57 -5.45
N SER A 94 17.77 -3.80 -5.80
CA SER A 94 17.77 -2.92 -6.95
C SER A 94 18.82 -1.82 -6.85
N SER A 95 19.63 -1.67 -7.89
CA SER A 95 20.60 -0.56 -8.02
C SER A 95 19.93 0.81 -8.19
N LYS A 96 18.61 0.86 -8.40
CA LYS A 96 17.81 2.07 -8.49
C LYS A 96 17.39 2.60 -7.12
N ASN A 97 17.58 1.82 -6.07
CA ASN A 97 17.25 2.24 -4.71
C ASN A 97 18.17 3.41 -4.28
N PRO A 98 17.65 4.37 -3.51
CA PRO A 98 18.43 5.55 -3.11
C PRO A 98 19.53 5.22 -2.10
N ALA A 99 19.40 4.12 -1.37
CA ALA A 99 20.39 3.60 -0.42
C ALA A 99 20.14 2.10 -0.17
N PRO A 100 21.15 1.36 0.35
CA PRO A 100 20.95 -0.01 0.81
C PRO A 100 19.85 -0.10 1.87
N GLY A 101 18.95 -1.08 1.74
CA GLY A 101 17.84 -1.29 2.67
C GLY A 101 16.67 -0.31 2.53
N VAL A 102 16.64 0.46 1.44
CA VAL A 102 15.53 1.39 1.13
C VAL A 102 14.87 0.98 -0.18
N VAL A 103 13.54 0.93 -0.20
CA VAL A 103 12.73 0.74 -1.40
C VAL A 103 11.85 1.96 -1.58
N ILE A 104 11.71 2.43 -2.82
CA ILE A 104 10.77 3.51 -3.15
C ILE A 104 9.42 2.88 -3.49
N THR A 105 8.38 3.26 -2.74
CA THR A 105 6.99 2.93 -3.04
C THR A 105 6.33 4.17 -3.65
N PRO A 106 6.01 4.18 -4.95
CA PRO A 106 5.36 5.32 -5.57
C PRO A 106 3.92 5.46 -5.06
N PRO A 107 3.50 6.66 -4.61
CA PRO A 107 2.12 6.92 -4.23
C PRO A 107 1.24 7.18 -5.45
N VAL A 108 -0.08 7.16 -5.22
CA VAL A 108 -1.10 7.73 -6.11
C VAL A 108 -1.63 9.02 -5.51
N GLY A 109 -2.06 9.96 -6.35
CA GLY A 109 -2.83 11.12 -5.92
C GLY A 109 -4.28 10.70 -5.66
N ILE A 110 -4.79 11.01 -4.47
CA ILE A 110 -6.18 10.75 -4.11
C ILE A 110 -6.91 12.05 -3.76
N GLN A 111 -8.22 12.00 -3.90
CA GLN A 111 -9.11 13.04 -3.40
C GLN A 111 -10.26 12.39 -2.63
N TRP A 112 -10.61 12.99 -1.48
CA TRP A 112 -11.74 12.57 -0.69
C TRP A 112 -13.03 13.11 -1.32
N GLN A 113 -13.79 12.24 -1.98
CA GLN A 113 -15.04 12.57 -2.67
C GLN A 113 -16.22 11.87 -2.02
N LYS A 114 -17.44 12.37 -2.27
CA LYS A 114 -18.66 11.67 -1.84
C LYS A 114 -18.64 10.23 -2.31
N GLY A 115 -18.83 9.33 -1.36
CA GLY A 115 -18.81 7.89 -1.60
C GLY A 115 -20.21 7.29 -1.66
N THR A 116 -20.27 6.01 -1.98
CA THR A 116 -21.50 5.22 -1.98
C THR A 116 -21.62 4.32 -0.74
N LYS A 117 -20.51 3.80 -0.26
CA LYS A 117 -20.42 2.92 0.93
C LYS A 117 -20.11 3.72 2.19
N TYR A 118 -19.29 4.76 2.05
CA TYR A 118 -18.91 5.68 3.13
C TYR A 118 -19.24 7.11 2.73
N PRO A 119 -19.49 8.02 3.70
CA PRO A 119 -19.77 9.42 3.40
C PRO A 119 -18.73 10.07 2.49
N LEU A 120 -17.45 9.75 2.71
CA LEU A 120 -16.32 10.13 1.87
C LEU A 120 -15.48 8.91 1.56
N GLU A 121 -15.04 8.80 0.31
CA GLU A 121 -14.16 7.74 -0.17
C GLU A 121 -12.95 8.36 -0.88
N ALA A 122 -11.78 7.74 -0.68
CA ALA A 122 -10.57 8.12 -1.41
C ALA A 122 -10.69 7.65 -2.87
N LYS A 123 -10.79 8.59 -3.80
CA LYS A 123 -10.77 8.32 -5.24
C LYS A 123 -9.37 8.61 -5.78
N VAL A 124 -8.83 7.69 -6.57
CA VAL A 124 -7.58 7.94 -7.30
C VAL A 124 -7.87 8.93 -8.42
N VAL A 125 -7.23 10.08 -8.37
CA VAL A 125 -7.39 11.18 -9.34
C VAL A 125 -6.10 11.47 -10.11
N ASP A 126 -4.97 10.94 -9.64
CA ASP A 126 -3.67 11.00 -10.33
C ASP A 126 -2.89 9.70 -10.11
N ASN A 127 -2.42 9.10 -11.20
CA ASN A 127 -1.60 7.89 -11.21
C ASN A 127 -0.26 8.09 -11.94
N THR A 128 0.19 9.32 -12.09
CA THR A 128 1.41 9.66 -12.86
C THR A 128 2.63 8.86 -12.39
N LEU A 129 2.78 8.67 -11.07
CA LEU A 129 3.89 7.91 -10.49
C LEU A 129 3.64 6.39 -10.46
N LEU A 130 2.39 5.95 -10.69
CA LEU A 130 1.98 4.55 -10.71
C LEU A 130 0.97 4.30 -11.83
N PRO A 131 1.40 4.29 -13.11
CA PRO A 131 0.49 4.22 -14.27
C PRO A 131 -0.41 2.98 -14.32
N HIS A 132 -0.07 1.92 -13.57
CA HIS A 132 -0.89 0.70 -13.47
C HIS A 132 -2.07 0.85 -12.50
N ALA A 133 -2.07 1.88 -11.64
CA ALA A 133 -3.22 2.16 -10.76
C ALA A 133 -4.38 2.74 -11.59
N THR A 134 -5.58 2.23 -11.34
CA THR A 134 -6.79 2.71 -12.02
C THR A 134 -7.23 4.05 -11.45
N ILE A 135 -7.46 5.04 -12.32
CA ILE A 135 -8.15 6.28 -11.95
C ILE A 135 -9.60 5.93 -11.60
N THR A 136 -10.07 6.37 -10.44
CA THR A 136 -11.42 6.04 -9.92
C THR A 136 -12.31 7.26 -9.72
N GLY A 137 -11.81 8.45 -10.01
CA GLY A 137 -12.57 9.70 -9.96
C GLY A 137 -11.85 10.82 -10.71
N ASP A 138 -12.60 11.85 -11.08
CA ASP A 138 -12.05 13.07 -11.64
C ASP A 138 -11.69 14.05 -10.53
N LEU A 139 -10.60 14.79 -10.72
CA LEU A 139 -10.20 15.83 -9.76
C LEU A 139 -11.26 16.93 -9.72
N GLN A 140 -11.82 17.20 -8.54
CA GLN A 140 -12.83 18.20 -8.29
C GLN A 140 -12.20 19.45 -7.64
N PRO A 141 -12.76 20.66 -7.88
CA PRO A 141 -12.34 21.85 -7.16
C PRO A 141 -12.50 21.67 -5.64
N THR A 142 -11.49 22.11 -4.88
CA THR A 142 -11.53 22.02 -3.41
C THR A 142 -12.47 23.06 -2.79
N PHE A 143 -12.60 24.20 -3.45
CA PHE A 143 -13.49 25.31 -3.03
C PHE A 143 -14.31 25.77 -4.23
N THR A 144 -15.60 25.83 -4.07
CA THR A 144 -16.58 26.47 -4.99
C THR A 144 -17.27 27.61 -4.28
#